data_94ce30ed0ac1b3b4e389570765332b83
#
_entry.id   94ce30ed0ac1b3b4e389570765332b83
#
_cell.length_a   1.000
_cell.length_b   1.000
_cell.length_c   1.000
_cell.angle_alpha   90.00
_cell.angle_beta   90.00
_cell.angle_gamma   90.00
#
_symmetry.space_group_name_H-M   'P 1'
#
loop_
_entity.id
_entity.type
_entity.pdbx_description
1 polymer ?
#
loop_
_entity_poly.entity_id
_entity_poly.type
_entity_poly.pdbx_seq_one_letter_code
_entity_poly.pdbx_strand_id
1 'polypeptide(L)'
;MITLTYRIETSESIEALAAKIASDQSTGTFVALPGETEELKARVAARVLAIRPLPDAVQPSIPQTGNGPFKRADVDIAFPFDAIGTDLSALMTIAIGGTYSIKGLSGIRIVDMKLPDDYRGAHPGPQFGVAGSRRLTGVEGRPIIGTIVKPALGLRPHETARMVGELIAAGVDFIKDDEKLMSPTYSPLAERVKAIMPLILDHEQKTGKKVMYAFGISHADPDEMMRNHDLVAKAGGNCAVININSIGFGGMAYLRKRSSLVLHAHRNGWDILTRHPGLGMDFKVWQQFWRLLGVDQFQINGIASKYWEPDASFIESFKAVTTPIFSPDDCALPVAGSGQWGGQAPETYQRTGRTVDLLYLCGGGIVSHPDGPGAGVRAVQQAWQAAVAGIPLADHARSHAELARSIEKFGDGKAA
;
A
#
# COMPACT_ATOMS: atom_id res chain seq x y z
N MET A 1 4.93 -13.20 22.68
CA MET A 1 3.85 -12.21 22.92
C MET A 1 3.68 -11.35 21.69
N ILE A 2 2.44 -11.07 21.29
CA ILE A 2 2.09 -10.07 20.27
C ILE A 2 1.79 -8.79 21.03
N THR A 3 2.39 -7.66 20.64
CA THR A 3 2.12 -6.38 21.29
C THR A 3 1.46 -5.41 20.32
N LEU A 4 0.29 -4.89 20.70
CA LEU A 4 -0.41 -3.83 19.98
C LEU A 4 -0.33 -2.54 20.80
N THR A 5 0.00 -1.44 20.15
CA THR A 5 -0.07 -0.12 20.76
C THR A 5 -1.35 0.57 20.31
N TYR A 6 -2.24 0.82 21.25
CA TYR A 6 -3.46 1.58 21.04
C TYR A 6 -3.26 3.01 21.50
N ARG A 7 -3.50 3.98 20.64
CA ARG A 7 -3.73 5.38 21.05
C ARG A 7 -5.18 5.51 21.44
N ILE A 8 -5.43 5.74 22.71
CA ILE A 8 -6.80 5.90 23.25
C ILE A 8 -7.04 7.33 23.71
N GLU A 9 -8.30 7.74 23.64
CA GLU A 9 -8.80 9.04 24.09
C GLU A 9 -10.07 8.82 24.88
N THR A 10 -10.19 9.47 26.06
CA THR A 10 -11.32 9.30 26.99
C THR A 10 -11.43 10.45 27.97
N SER A 11 -12.67 10.72 28.46
CA SER A 11 -12.90 11.56 29.63
C SER A 11 -12.84 10.77 30.97
N GLU A 12 -12.65 9.45 30.91
CA GLU A 12 -12.55 8.56 32.07
C GLU A 12 -11.08 8.26 32.45
N SER A 13 -10.85 7.24 33.29
CA SER A 13 -9.49 6.77 33.58
C SER A 13 -8.90 6.00 32.40
N ILE A 14 -7.71 6.42 31.96
CA ILE A 14 -6.91 5.71 30.94
C ILE A 14 -6.61 4.28 31.39
N GLU A 15 -6.22 4.11 32.66
CA GLU A 15 -5.84 2.82 33.25
C GLU A 15 -7.04 1.86 33.25
N ALA A 16 -8.21 2.34 33.64
CA ALA A 16 -9.43 1.52 33.65
C ALA A 16 -9.84 1.08 32.26
N LEU A 17 -9.78 1.97 31.25
CA LEU A 17 -10.09 1.62 29.87
C LEU A 17 -9.03 0.73 29.22
N ALA A 18 -7.75 0.95 29.51
CA ALA A 18 -6.68 0.07 29.05
C ALA A 18 -6.87 -1.37 29.59
N ALA A 19 -7.15 -1.51 30.90
CA ALA A 19 -7.48 -2.79 31.52
C ALA A 19 -8.74 -3.43 30.90
N LYS A 20 -9.76 -2.62 30.62
CA LYS A 20 -10.98 -3.09 29.96
C LYS A 20 -10.71 -3.60 28.54
N ILE A 21 -9.93 -2.89 27.72
CA ILE A 21 -9.54 -3.34 26.38
C ILE A 21 -8.81 -4.68 26.49
N ALA A 22 -7.82 -4.80 27.37
CA ALA A 22 -7.06 -6.04 27.55
C ALA A 22 -7.97 -7.20 27.97
N SER A 23 -8.89 -6.98 28.90
CA SER A 23 -9.85 -7.98 29.37
C SER A 23 -10.81 -8.40 28.26
N ASP A 24 -11.54 -7.45 27.66
CA ASP A 24 -12.57 -7.72 26.65
C ASP A 24 -12.01 -8.37 25.37
N GLN A 25 -10.74 -8.14 25.06
CA GLN A 25 -10.07 -8.74 23.89
C GLN A 25 -9.32 -10.04 24.23
N SER A 26 -9.50 -10.59 25.44
CA SER A 26 -8.88 -11.88 25.84
C SER A 26 -9.84 -12.79 26.58
N THR A 27 -9.86 -12.75 27.91
CA THR A 27 -10.64 -13.70 28.73
C THR A 27 -11.92 -13.09 29.31
N GLY A 28 -12.00 -11.76 29.39
CA GLY A 28 -13.05 -11.08 30.14
C GLY A 28 -14.35 -10.92 29.35
N THR A 29 -15.40 -10.63 30.14
CA THR A 29 -16.70 -10.20 29.65
C THR A 29 -17.30 -9.18 30.62
N PHE A 30 -18.54 -8.72 30.41
CA PHE A 30 -19.19 -7.71 31.23
C PHE A 30 -19.51 -8.15 32.69
N VAL A 31 -19.34 -9.44 32.96
CA VAL A 31 -19.49 -10.05 34.31
C VAL A 31 -18.37 -11.02 34.60
N ALA A 32 -18.04 -11.23 35.87
CA ALA A 32 -17.09 -12.25 36.29
C ALA A 32 -17.63 -13.66 35.99
N LEU A 33 -16.82 -14.50 35.37
CA LEU A 33 -17.17 -15.89 35.03
C LEU A 33 -16.50 -16.86 35.99
N PRO A 34 -17.22 -17.85 36.55
CA PRO A 34 -16.60 -18.88 37.40
C PRO A 34 -15.50 -19.68 36.71
N GLY A 35 -15.54 -19.81 35.36
CA GLY A 35 -14.51 -20.49 34.55
C GLY A 35 -13.27 -19.64 34.25
N GLU A 36 -13.26 -18.37 34.57
CA GLU A 36 -12.12 -17.48 34.39
C GLU A 36 -11.15 -17.61 35.60
N THR A 37 -10.50 -18.77 35.68
CA THR A 37 -9.55 -19.07 36.76
C THR A 37 -8.24 -18.31 36.60
N GLU A 38 -7.49 -18.13 37.70
CA GLU A 38 -6.16 -17.51 37.67
C GLU A 38 -5.18 -18.27 36.78
N GLU A 39 -5.29 -19.59 36.69
CA GLU A 39 -4.50 -20.44 35.80
C GLU A 39 -4.81 -20.12 34.34
N LEU A 40 -6.09 -20.00 33.96
CA LEU A 40 -6.53 -19.63 32.63
C LEU A 40 -6.02 -18.24 32.29
N LYS A 41 -6.19 -17.26 33.17
CA LYS A 41 -5.70 -15.87 32.97
C LYS A 41 -4.18 -15.85 32.80
N ALA A 42 -3.44 -16.58 33.62
CA ALA A 42 -1.98 -16.62 33.51
C ALA A 42 -1.51 -17.09 32.13
N ARG A 43 -2.27 -17.99 31.49
CA ARG A 43 -1.95 -18.57 30.19
C ARG A 43 -2.34 -17.66 29.02
N VAL A 44 -3.54 -17.09 29.00
CA VAL A 44 -4.10 -16.44 27.79
C VAL A 44 -4.63 -15.02 27.97
N ALA A 45 -4.66 -14.46 29.20
CA ALA A 45 -5.12 -13.10 29.37
C ALA A 45 -4.13 -12.07 28.78
N ALA A 46 -4.68 -11.09 28.09
CA ALA A 46 -3.89 -9.93 27.65
C ALA A 46 -3.49 -9.04 28.83
N ARG A 47 -2.38 -8.35 28.69
CA ARG A 47 -1.79 -7.54 29.77
C ARG A 47 -1.42 -6.15 29.26
N VAL A 48 -1.76 -5.12 30.01
CA VAL A 48 -1.25 -3.77 29.80
C VAL A 48 0.21 -3.73 30.22
N LEU A 49 1.11 -3.44 29.29
CA LEU A 49 2.55 -3.36 29.54
C LEU A 49 3.01 -1.96 29.91
N ALA A 50 2.45 -0.95 29.22
CA ALA A 50 2.84 0.45 29.41
C ALA A 50 1.71 1.39 29.03
N ILE A 51 1.64 2.51 29.71
CA ILE A 51 0.77 3.65 29.41
C ILE A 51 1.67 4.87 29.28
N ARG A 52 1.67 5.51 28.12
CA ARG A 52 2.45 6.72 27.84
C ARG A 52 1.49 7.87 27.59
N PRO A 53 1.33 8.81 28.55
CA PRO A 53 0.43 9.95 28.38
C PRO A 53 0.81 10.81 27.16
N LEU A 54 -0.20 11.34 26.50
CA LEU A 54 -0.11 12.32 25.42
C LEU A 54 -0.82 13.61 25.85
N PRO A 55 -0.58 14.73 25.15
CA PRO A 55 -1.36 15.96 25.41
C PRO A 55 -2.87 15.71 25.29
N ASP A 56 -3.62 16.22 26.25
CA ASP A 56 -5.08 16.11 26.31
C ASP A 56 -5.73 16.80 25.08
N ALA A 57 -6.89 16.28 24.68
CA ALA A 57 -7.70 16.90 23.64
C ALA A 57 -8.79 17.78 24.26
N VAL A 58 -9.04 18.95 23.64
CA VAL A 58 -10.10 19.87 24.06
C VAL A 58 -11.47 19.37 23.61
N GLN A 59 -11.52 18.72 22.45
CA GLN A 59 -12.74 18.15 21.86
C GLN A 59 -12.54 16.66 21.63
N PRO A 60 -13.60 15.85 21.79
CA PRO A 60 -13.52 14.42 21.56
C PRO A 60 -13.40 14.10 20.07
N SER A 61 -12.64 13.05 19.73
CA SER A 61 -12.53 12.51 18.38
C SER A 61 -13.87 11.95 17.89
N ILE A 62 -14.65 11.32 18.79
CA ILE A 62 -16.02 10.87 18.53
C ILE A 62 -16.99 11.81 19.27
N PRO A 63 -17.88 12.53 18.59
CA PRO A 63 -18.85 13.41 19.24
C PRO A 63 -19.74 12.67 20.25
N GLN A 64 -20.17 13.38 21.29
CA GLN A 64 -21.13 12.89 22.32
C GLN A 64 -20.59 11.77 23.24
N THR A 65 -19.28 11.58 23.34
CA THR A 65 -18.65 10.52 24.16
C THR A 65 -18.22 11.00 25.55
N GLY A 66 -18.86 11.97 26.12
CA GLY A 66 -18.59 12.49 27.47
C GLY A 66 -18.25 13.99 27.50
N ASN A 67 -17.85 14.48 28.66
CA ASN A 67 -17.46 15.86 28.90
C ASN A 67 -15.93 15.92 29.16
N GLY A 68 -15.24 16.83 28.49
CA GLY A 68 -13.77 16.97 28.60
C GLY A 68 -13.29 17.42 30.00
N PRO A 69 -11.96 17.41 30.26
CA PRO A 69 -10.90 17.18 29.27
C PRO A 69 -10.80 15.71 28.84
N PHE A 70 -10.42 15.52 27.58
CA PHE A 70 -10.23 14.18 27.02
C PHE A 70 -8.76 13.80 27.12
N LYS A 71 -8.45 12.93 28.08
CA LYS A 71 -7.11 12.37 28.26
C LYS A 71 -6.73 11.48 27.10
N ARG A 72 -5.45 11.49 26.75
CA ARG A 72 -4.92 10.67 25.66
C ARG A 72 -3.67 9.93 26.11
N ALA A 73 -3.51 8.69 25.64
CA ALA A 73 -2.30 7.91 25.89
C ALA A 73 -2.08 6.89 24.77
N ASP A 74 -0.80 6.54 24.53
CA ASP A 74 -0.42 5.34 23.82
C ASP A 74 -0.28 4.21 24.85
N VAL A 75 -1.06 3.13 24.65
CA VAL A 75 -1.17 1.99 25.56
C VAL A 75 -0.66 0.73 24.87
N ASP A 76 0.39 0.11 25.41
CA ASP A 76 0.88 -1.18 24.93
C ASP A 76 0.11 -2.31 25.61
N ILE A 77 -0.56 -3.13 24.82
CA ILE A 77 -1.26 -4.33 25.29
C ILE A 77 -0.60 -5.55 24.64
N ALA A 78 -0.15 -6.46 25.49
CA ALA A 78 0.47 -7.72 25.07
C ALA A 78 -0.55 -8.86 25.14
N PHE A 79 -0.62 -9.61 24.06
CA PHE A 79 -1.45 -10.81 23.91
C PHE A 79 -0.53 -12.03 23.88
N PRO A 80 -0.83 -13.08 24.68
CA PRO A 80 -0.11 -14.33 24.58
C PRO A 80 -0.23 -14.94 23.18
N PHE A 81 0.89 -15.41 22.65
CA PHE A 81 0.94 -16.03 21.32
C PHE A 81 0.00 -17.26 21.25
N ASP A 82 -0.03 -18.07 22.29
CA ASP A 82 -0.88 -19.27 22.37
C ASP A 82 -2.38 -18.98 22.28
N ALA A 83 -2.81 -17.75 22.57
CA ALA A 83 -4.20 -17.33 22.43
C ALA A 83 -4.59 -17.00 20.97
N ILE A 84 -3.62 -16.73 20.10
CA ILE A 84 -3.86 -16.21 18.74
C ILE A 84 -3.25 -17.16 17.68
N GLY A 85 -2.04 -17.67 17.95
CA GLY A 85 -1.24 -18.38 16.95
C GLY A 85 -0.71 -17.43 15.87
N THR A 86 -0.46 -17.99 14.68
CA THR A 86 0.05 -17.21 13.53
C THR A 86 -1.03 -16.76 12.56
N ASP A 87 -2.31 -17.08 12.79
CA ASP A 87 -3.39 -16.70 11.87
C ASP A 87 -3.64 -15.19 11.89
N LEU A 88 -3.47 -14.55 10.73
CA LEU A 88 -3.64 -13.09 10.58
C LEU A 88 -5.10 -12.66 10.71
N SER A 89 -6.08 -13.52 10.41
CA SER A 89 -7.50 -13.20 10.61
C SER A 89 -7.86 -13.23 12.09
N ALA A 90 -7.31 -14.19 12.85
CA ALA A 90 -7.46 -14.23 14.30
C ALA A 90 -6.80 -13.00 14.95
N LEU A 91 -5.58 -12.66 14.53
CA LEU A 91 -4.88 -11.46 15.01
C LEU A 91 -5.69 -10.18 14.72
N MET A 92 -6.21 -10.02 13.51
CA MET A 92 -7.03 -8.87 13.16
C MET A 92 -8.31 -8.82 13.99
N THR A 93 -8.96 -9.97 14.21
CA THR A 93 -10.17 -10.08 15.02
C THR A 93 -9.92 -9.61 16.46
N ILE A 94 -8.82 -10.00 17.07
CA ILE A 94 -8.44 -9.56 18.41
C ILE A 94 -8.05 -8.07 18.42
N ALA A 95 -7.33 -7.62 17.40
CA ALA A 95 -6.87 -6.24 17.34
C ALA A 95 -8.02 -5.22 17.25
N ILE A 96 -9.05 -5.52 16.46
CA ILE A 96 -10.15 -4.57 16.19
C ILE A 96 -11.54 -5.04 16.66
N GLY A 97 -11.73 -6.28 17.00
CA GLY A 97 -13.02 -6.94 17.25
C GLY A 97 -14.03 -6.09 18.00
N GLY A 98 -14.14 -6.25 19.33
CA GLY A 98 -15.00 -5.43 20.19
C GLY A 98 -14.39 -4.09 20.59
N THR A 99 -13.12 -3.85 20.34
CA THR A 99 -12.33 -2.74 20.86
C THR A 99 -12.93 -1.38 20.51
N TYR A 100 -13.37 -1.20 19.27
CA TYR A 100 -13.93 0.06 18.77
C TYR A 100 -15.38 0.32 19.24
N SER A 101 -15.99 -0.65 19.92
CA SER A 101 -17.35 -0.55 20.48
C SER A 101 -17.34 -0.29 21.99
N ILE A 102 -16.18 -0.19 22.62
CA ILE A 102 -16.06 0.01 24.08
C ILE A 102 -16.57 1.39 24.45
N LYS A 103 -17.55 1.43 25.37
CA LYS A 103 -18.07 2.69 25.94
C LYS A 103 -16.98 3.41 26.72
N GLY A 104 -17.00 4.73 26.72
CA GLY A 104 -16.04 5.58 27.41
C GLY A 104 -14.85 6.00 26.54
N LEU A 105 -14.62 5.33 25.40
CA LEU A 105 -13.62 5.77 24.42
C LEU A 105 -14.19 6.89 23.54
N SER A 106 -13.55 8.05 23.52
CA SER A 106 -13.81 9.13 22.56
C SER A 106 -12.87 9.08 21.35
N GLY A 107 -11.85 8.23 21.40
CA GLY A 107 -10.99 7.92 20.28
C GLY A 107 -10.21 6.65 20.54
N ILE A 108 -9.95 5.87 19.49
CA ILE A 108 -9.09 4.69 19.52
C ILE A 108 -8.47 4.42 18.17
N ARG A 109 -7.14 4.21 18.15
CA ARG A 109 -6.38 3.95 16.95
C ARG A 109 -5.24 2.99 17.24
N ILE A 110 -5.03 1.98 16.40
CA ILE A 110 -3.86 1.12 16.50
C ILE A 110 -2.70 1.83 15.81
N VAL A 111 -1.68 2.16 16.58
CA VAL A 111 -0.55 2.98 16.11
C VAL A 111 0.75 2.20 15.99
N ASP A 112 0.86 1.01 16.58
CA ASP A 112 2.02 0.12 16.42
C ASP A 112 1.66 -1.34 16.65
N MET A 113 2.44 -2.24 16.04
CA MET A 113 2.32 -3.69 16.23
C MET A 113 3.71 -4.32 16.22
N LYS A 114 3.97 -5.17 17.23
CA LYS A 114 5.18 -5.98 17.32
C LYS A 114 4.79 -7.45 17.33
N LEU A 115 5.28 -8.18 16.36
CA LEU A 115 5.06 -9.61 16.21
C LEU A 115 6.26 -10.40 16.78
N PRO A 116 6.03 -11.52 17.48
CA PRO A 116 7.11 -12.39 17.93
C PRO A 116 7.72 -13.18 16.76
N ASP A 117 8.91 -13.74 16.99
CA ASP A 117 9.63 -14.52 15.98
C ASP A 117 8.87 -15.74 15.47
N ASP A 118 7.88 -16.22 16.20
CA ASP A 118 6.96 -17.30 15.76
C ASP A 118 6.24 -17.00 14.44
N TYR A 119 6.09 -15.73 14.07
CA TYR A 119 5.55 -15.32 12.77
C TYR A 119 6.58 -15.40 11.64
N ARG A 120 7.88 -15.47 11.96
CA ARG A 120 8.94 -15.59 10.96
C ARG A 120 8.80 -16.92 10.22
N GLY A 121 8.62 -16.85 8.90
CA GLY A 121 8.44 -18.03 8.06
C GLY A 121 7.06 -18.73 8.16
N ALA A 122 6.16 -18.26 9.05
CA ALA A 122 4.78 -18.75 9.11
C ALA A 122 3.93 -18.28 7.91
N HIS A 123 4.37 -17.23 7.26
CA HIS A 123 3.70 -16.64 6.10
C HIS A 123 4.66 -16.53 4.92
N PRO A 124 4.15 -16.53 3.66
CA PRO A 124 4.99 -16.54 2.47
C PRO A 124 5.84 -15.28 2.30
N GLY A 125 5.37 -14.13 2.79
CA GLY A 125 5.99 -12.83 2.50
C GLY A 125 6.01 -12.47 1.02
N PRO A 126 6.63 -11.35 0.63
CA PRO A 126 6.86 -10.97 -0.76
C PRO A 126 7.70 -12.03 -1.48
N GLN A 127 7.25 -12.43 -2.67
CA GLN A 127 8.00 -13.39 -3.51
C GLN A 127 9.04 -12.69 -4.38
N PHE A 128 8.77 -11.47 -4.75
CA PHE A 128 9.62 -10.67 -5.65
C PHE A 128 10.20 -9.44 -4.93
N GLY A 129 9.37 -8.69 -4.22
CA GLY A 129 9.77 -7.49 -3.49
C GLY A 129 10.55 -6.49 -4.36
N VAL A 130 11.51 -5.80 -3.77
CA VAL A 130 12.38 -4.83 -4.46
C VAL A 130 13.28 -5.52 -5.49
N ALA A 131 14.04 -6.52 -5.05
CA ALA A 131 15.04 -7.19 -5.90
C ALA A 131 14.39 -7.91 -7.09
N GLY A 132 13.27 -8.60 -6.88
CA GLY A 132 12.53 -9.28 -7.93
C GLY A 132 11.93 -8.32 -8.95
N SER A 133 11.36 -7.20 -8.50
CA SER A 133 10.81 -6.17 -9.39
C SER A 133 11.91 -5.55 -10.27
N ARG A 134 13.07 -5.24 -9.70
CA ARG A 134 14.24 -4.75 -10.46
C ARG A 134 14.74 -5.75 -11.47
N ARG A 135 14.92 -7.00 -11.06
CA ARG A 135 15.36 -8.09 -11.97
C ARG A 135 14.42 -8.28 -13.15
N LEU A 136 13.10 -8.16 -12.92
CA LEU A 136 12.10 -8.32 -13.99
C LEU A 136 12.03 -7.13 -14.93
N THR A 137 12.35 -5.92 -14.48
CA THR A 137 12.36 -4.72 -15.34
C THR A 137 13.73 -4.40 -15.94
N GLY A 138 14.80 -4.94 -15.34
CA GLY A 138 16.19 -4.61 -15.71
C GLY A 138 16.59 -3.17 -15.40
N VAL A 139 15.84 -2.47 -14.52
CA VAL A 139 16.09 -1.08 -14.20
C VAL A 139 17.03 -0.95 -13.01
N GLU A 140 18.15 -0.26 -13.22
CA GLU A 140 19.17 0.04 -12.21
C GLU A 140 19.50 1.54 -12.17
N GLY A 141 19.99 2.04 -11.04
CA GLY A 141 20.49 3.42 -10.88
C GLY A 141 19.42 4.51 -10.91
N ARG A 142 18.17 4.17 -11.14
CA ARG A 142 17.01 5.07 -11.11
C ARG A 142 15.76 4.33 -10.64
N PRO A 143 14.66 5.02 -10.26
CA PRO A 143 13.38 4.36 -10.02
C PRO A 143 12.84 3.63 -11.25
N ILE A 144 12.00 2.64 -11.01
CA ILE A 144 11.14 2.06 -12.04
C ILE A 144 10.10 3.11 -12.39
N ILE A 145 10.05 3.55 -13.65
CA ILE A 145 9.09 4.56 -14.11
C ILE A 145 7.86 3.87 -14.68
N GLY A 146 6.71 4.19 -14.09
CA GLY A 146 5.46 3.56 -14.48
C GLY A 146 4.32 4.53 -14.76
N THR A 147 3.30 4.01 -15.44
CA THR A 147 2.04 4.71 -15.69
C THR A 147 0.83 3.83 -15.47
N ILE A 148 -0.34 4.47 -15.39
CA ILE A 148 -1.66 3.84 -15.30
C ILE A 148 -2.39 4.13 -16.60
N VAL A 149 -3.03 3.13 -17.19
CA VAL A 149 -3.92 3.33 -18.34
C VAL A 149 -5.01 4.35 -18.00
N LYS A 150 -5.15 5.37 -18.84
CA LYS A 150 -6.14 6.45 -18.69
C LYS A 150 -6.83 6.72 -20.04
N PRO A 151 -8.14 7.04 -20.06
CA PRO A 151 -9.06 7.15 -18.93
C PRO A 151 -9.22 5.81 -18.17
N ALA A 152 -9.60 5.91 -16.88
CA ALA A 152 -9.67 4.76 -15.96
C ALA A 152 -10.62 3.64 -16.45
N LEU A 153 -11.69 4.02 -17.11
CA LEU A 153 -12.71 3.15 -17.71
C LEU A 153 -13.04 3.65 -19.11
N GLY A 154 -13.60 2.75 -19.95
CA GLY A 154 -14.16 3.09 -21.25
C GLY A 154 -13.33 2.65 -22.45
N LEU A 155 -12.01 2.46 -22.31
CA LEU A 155 -11.18 2.00 -23.42
C LEU A 155 -11.47 0.54 -23.77
N ARG A 156 -11.63 0.26 -25.05
CA ARG A 156 -11.69 -1.10 -25.60
C ARG A 156 -10.28 -1.72 -25.66
N PRO A 157 -10.16 -3.05 -25.74
CA PRO A 157 -8.86 -3.72 -25.75
C PRO A 157 -7.87 -3.18 -26.79
N HIS A 158 -8.30 -2.90 -28.01
CA HIS A 158 -7.44 -2.37 -29.06
C HIS A 158 -7.01 -0.89 -28.82
N GLU A 159 -7.85 -0.10 -28.16
CA GLU A 159 -7.51 1.28 -27.78
C GLU A 159 -6.48 1.30 -26.65
N THR A 160 -6.64 0.41 -25.66
CA THR A 160 -5.63 0.19 -24.60
C THR A 160 -4.31 -0.28 -25.23
N ALA A 161 -4.34 -1.26 -26.14
CA ALA A 161 -3.15 -1.79 -26.80
C ALA A 161 -2.39 -0.71 -27.60
N ARG A 162 -3.10 0.19 -28.30
CA ARG A 162 -2.47 1.31 -29.01
C ARG A 162 -1.68 2.21 -28.04
N MET A 163 -2.32 2.65 -26.94
CA MET A 163 -1.65 3.45 -25.90
C MET A 163 -0.44 2.72 -25.30
N VAL A 164 -0.59 1.44 -24.99
CA VAL A 164 0.50 0.60 -24.47
C VAL A 164 1.67 0.54 -25.46
N GLY A 165 1.41 0.42 -26.76
CA GLY A 165 2.42 0.46 -27.81
C GLY A 165 3.22 1.78 -27.81
N GLU A 166 2.54 2.93 -27.68
CA GLU A 166 3.18 4.24 -27.60
C GLU A 166 4.07 4.37 -26.34
N LEU A 167 3.57 3.89 -25.18
CA LEU A 167 4.31 3.91 -23.92
C LEU A 167 5.56 3.00 -23.95
N ILE A 168 5.42 1.80 -24.50
CA ILE A 168 6.53 0.85 -24.69
C ILE A 168 7.61 1.44 -25.58
N ALA A 169 7.23 2.01 -26.72
CA ALA A 169 8.14 2.66 -27.66
C ALA A 169 8.90 3.84 -27.02
N ALA A 170 8.31 4.53 -26.06
CA ALA A 170 8.94 5.59 -25.29
C ALA A 170 9.84 5.10 -24.15
N GLY A 171 9.89 3.81 -23.90
CA GLY A 171 10.77 3.20 -22.92
C GLY A 171 10.24 3.21 -21.49
N VAL A 172 8.90 3.15 -21.28
CA VAL A 172 8.32 2.93 -19.97
C VAL A 172 8.77 1.58 -19.39
N ASP A 173 8.88 1.50 -18.04
CA ASP A 173 9.29 0.24 -17.39
C ASP A 173 8.08 -0.54 -16.85
N PHE A 174 7.01 0.17 -16.45
CA PHE A 174 5.84 -0.41 -15.82
C PHE A 174 4.56 0.25 -16.32
N ILE A 175 3.55 -0.56 -16.60
CA ILE A 175 2.20 -0.11 -16.95
C ILE A 175 1.21 -0.91 -16.10
N LYS A 176 0.12 -0.31 -15.65
CA LYS A 176 -0.95 -1.04 -14.98
C LYS A 176 -2.33 -0.65 -15.50
N ASP A 177 -3.25 -1.61 -15.44
CA ASP A 177 -4.68 -1.33 -15.50
C ASP A 177 -5.06 -0.37 -14.35
N ASP A 178 -6.05 0.48 -14.56
CA ASP A 178 -6.67 1.20 -13.45
C ASP A 178 -7.31 0.19 -12.49
N GLU A 179 -7.26 0.47 -11.19
CA GLU A 179 -7.82 -0.41 -10.15
C GLU A 179 -9.32 -0.67 -10.28
N LYS A 180 -10.02 0.11 -11.09
CA LYS A 180 -11.44 -0.06 -11.42
C LYS A 180 -11.65 -0.97 -12.62
N LEU A 181 -10.61 -1.20 -13.44
CA LEU A 181 -10.70 -1.98 -14.67
C LEU A 181 -10.34 -3.44 -14.39
N MET A 182 -11.31 -4.23 -13.96
CA MET A 182 -11.13 -5.68 -13.80
C MET A 182 -11.45 -6.43 -15.12
N SER A 183 -12.69 -6.80 -15.32
CA SER A 183 -13.12 -7.48 -16.55
C SER A 183 -14.53 -7.03 -16.99
N PRO A 184 -14.74 -5.72 -17.32
CA PRO A 184 -16.02 -5.25 -17.77
C PRO A 184 -16.36 -5.79 -19.18
N THR A 185 -17.64 -5.83 -19.52
CA THR A 185 -18.14 -6.42 -20.77
C THR A 185 -17.56 -5.77 -22.03
N TYR A 186 -17.28 -4.46 -22.00
CA TYR A 186 -16.68 -3.75 -23.14
C TYR A 186 -15.17 -3.96 -23.27
N SER A 187 -14.52 -4.49 -22.23
CA SER A 187 -13.07 -4.71 -22.16
C SER A 187 -12.75 -5.93 -21.28
N PRO A 188 -13.14 -7.15 -21.73
CA PRO A 188 -12.84 -8.36 -20.99
C PRO A 188 -11.32 -8.55 -20.78
N LEU A 189 -10.91 -9.08 -19.64
CA LEU A 189 -9.50 -9.31 -19.35
C LEU A 189 -8.80 -10.15 -20.43
N ALA A 190 -9.45 -11.23 -20.90
CA ALA A 190 -8.91 -12.09 -21.93
C ALA A 190 -8.56 -11.34 -23.22
N GLU A 191 -9.44 -10.44 -23.66
CA GLU A 191 -9.22 -9.64 -24.86
C GLU A 191 -8.13 -8.58 -24.66
N ARG A 192 -8.00 -7.99 -23.46
CA ARG A 192 -6.89 -7.07 -23.15
C ARG A 192 -5.55 -7.80 -23.15
N VAL A 193 -5.48 -8.97 -22.49
CA VAL A 193 -4.25 -9.79 -22.46
C VAL A 193 -3.85 -10.18 -23.89
N LYS A 194 -4.79 -10.65 -24.70
CA LYS A 194 -4.57 -11.00 -26.10
C LYS A 194 -4.07 -9.82 -26.96
N ALA A 195 -4.55 -8.61 -26.69
CA ALA A 195 -4.19 -7.42 -27.45
C ALA A 195 -2.84 -6.82 -26.99
N ILE A 196 -2.50 -6.91 -25.70
CA ILE A 196 -1.35 -6.23 -25.10
C ILE A 196 -0.09 -7.11 -25.06
N MET A 197 -0.21 -8.38 -24.67
CA MET A 197 0.96 -9.23 -24.46
C MET A 197 1.83 -9.40 -25.69
N PRO A 198 1.31 -9.55 -26.92
CA PRO A 198 2.15 -9.61 -28.12
C PRO A 198 3.03 -8.37 -28.31
N LEU A 199 2.56 -7.17 -27.95
CA LEU A 199 3.35 -5.93 -28.04
C LEU A 199 4.54 -5.93 -27.06
N ILE A 200 4.30 -6.42 -25.83
CA ILE A 200 5.33 -6.51 -24.78
C ILE A 200 6.38 -7.54 -25.19
N LEU A 201 5.98 -8.73 -25.64
CA LEU A 201 6.88 -9.81 -26.02
C LEU A 201 7.69 -9.47 -27.28
N ASP A 202 7.06 -8.84 -28.28
CA ASP A 202 7.75 -8.35 -29.49
C ASP A 202 8.80 -7.28 -29.14
N HIS A 203 8.46 -6.35 -28.24
CA HIS A 203 9.41 -5.35 -27.74
C HIS A 203 10.59 -5.98 -27.00
N GLU A 204 10.33 -6.94 -26.10
CA GLU A 204 11.37 -7.66 -25.39
C GLU A 204 12.29 -8.42 -26.38
N GLN A 205 11.71 -9.10 -27.36
CA GLN A 205 12.47 -9.82 -28.38
C GLN A 205 13.37 -8.89 -29.22
N LYS A 206 12.87 -7.70 -29.56
CA LYS A 206 13.60 -6.73 -30.40
C LYS A 206 14.66 -5.94 -29.65
N THR A 207 14.43 -5.65 -28.39
CA THR A 207 15.25 -4.69 -27.62
C THR A 207 15.97 -5.28 -26.41
N GLY A 208 15.58 -6.48 -25.98
CA GLY A 208 16.02 -7.08 -24.71
C GLY A 208 15.39 -6.43 -23.48
N LYS A 209 14.61 -5.35 -23.64
CA LYS A 209 14.01 -4.62 -22.52
C LYS A 209 12.65 -5.22 -22.15
N LYS A 210 12.51 -5.58 -20.88
CA LYS A 210 11.26 -6.08 -20.32
C LYS A 210 10.38 -4.90 -19.84
N VAL A 211 9.10 -4.99 -20.15
CA VAL A 211 8.07 -4.08 -19.61
C VAL A 211 7.16 -4.88 -18.69
N MET A 212 6.98 -4.40 -17.46
CA MET A 212 6.06 -5.02 -16.53
C MET A 212 4.67 -4.45 -16.75
N TYR A 213 3.68 -5.32 -17.05
CA TYR A 213 2.29 -4.92 -17.15
C TYR A 213 1.46 -5.60 -16.05
N ALA A 214 0.88 -4.79 -15.17
CA ALA A 214 0.03 -5.27 -14.09
C ALA A 214 -1.44 -5.29 -14.53
N PHE A 215 -1.94 -6.46 -14.89
CA PHE A 215 -3.36 -6.66 -15.25
C PHE A 215 -4.23 -6.73 -13.99
N GLY A 216 -5.44 -6.14 -14.05
CA GLY A 216 -6.43 -6.23 -12.99
C GLY A 216 -7.07 -7.63 -12.95
N ILE A 217 -6.80 -8.41 -11.90
CA ILE A 217 -7.30 -9.79 -11.77
C ILE A 217 -8.24 -10.01 -10.58
N SER A 218 -8.44 -9.01 -9.72
CA SER A 218 -9.25 -9.14 -8.50
C SER A 218 -10.67 -9.60 -8.83
N HIS A 219 -11.17 -10.57 -8.07
CA HIS A 219 -12.52 -11.09 -8.17
C HIS A 219 -13.00 -11.53 -6.78
N ALA A 220 -14.31 -11.47 -6.53
CA ALA A 220 -14.90 -11.91 -5.26
C ALA A 220 -14.83 -13.44 -5.09
N ASP A 221 -14.94 -14.18 -6.19
CA ASP A 221 -14.70 -15.61 -6.24
C ASP A 221 -13.19 -15.88 -6.41
N PRO A 222 -12.52 -16.57 -5.46
CA PRO A 222 -11.09 -16.86 -5.52
C PRO A 222 -10.70 -17.73 -6.74
N ASP A 223 -11.57 -18.62 -7.19
CA ASP A 223 -11.29 -19.49 -8.32
C ASP A 223 -11.34 -18.71 -9.64
N GLU A 224 -12.25 -17.73 -9.79
CA GLU A 224 -12.23 -16.79 -10.91
C GLU A 224 -10.99 -15.90 -10.86
N MET A 225 -10.58 -15.44 -9.68
CA MET A 225 -9.34 -14.69 -9.54
C MET A 225 -8.14 -15.53 -9.99
N MET A 226 -8.09 -16.83 -9.68
CA MET A 226 -7.04 -17.73 -10.18
C MET A 226 -7.14 -18.00 -11.67
N ARG A 227 -8.34 -18.11 -12.26
CA ARG A 227 -8.50 -18.20 -13.71
C ARG A 227 -7.95 -16.95 -14.43
N ASN A 228 -8.22 -15.77 -13.85
CA ASN A 228 -7.65 -14.50 -14.34
C ASN A 228 -6.12 -14.47 -14.23
N HIS A 229 -5.57 -14.92 -13.10
CA HIS A 229 -4.13 -15.05 -12.90
C HIS A 229 -3.50 -15.98 -13.95
N ASP A 230 -4.06 -17.18 -14.13
CA ASP A 230 -3.54 -18.17 -15.06
C ASP A 230 -3.60 -17.70 -16.51
N LEU A 231 -4.63 -16.96 -16.86
CA LEU A 231 -4.75 -16.33 -18.18
C LEU A 231 -3.58 -15.37 -18.44
N VAL A 232 -3.26 -14.51 -17.47
CA VAL A 232 -2.14 -13.57 -17.58
C VAL A 232 -0.79 -14.31 -17.61
N ALA A 233 -0.58 -15.27 -16.70
CA ALA A 233 0.65 -16.04 -16.61
C ALA A 233 0.93 -16.87 -17.88
N LYS A 234 -0.09 -17.56 -18.41
CA LYS A 234 0.01 -18.35 -19.65
C LYS A 234 0.31 -17.49 -20.89
N ALA A 235 -0.09 -16.24 -20.89
CA ALA A 235 0.24 -15.29 -21.95
C ALA A 235 1.66 -14.69 -21.82
N GLY A 236 2.44 -15.09 -20.81
CA GLY A 236 3.79 -14.54 -20.53
C GLY A 236 3.78 -13.27 -19.70
N GLY A 237 2.65 -12.89 -19.09
CA GLY A 237 2.58 -11.77 -18.17
C GLY A 237 3.38 -12.02 -16.88
N ASN A 238 3.84 -10.96 -16.24
CA ASN A 238 4.74 -11.02 -15.08
C ASN A 238 4.22 -10.29 -13.85
N CYS A 239 3.07 -9.58 -13.94
CA CYS A 239 2.51 -8.80 -12.85
C CYS A 239 0.98 -8.75 -12.87
N ALA A 240 0.38 -8.62 -11.70
CA ALA A 240 -1.05 -8.42 -11.54
C ALA A 240 -1.33 -7.31 -10.52
N VAL A 241 -2.30 -6.42 -10.78
CA VAL A 241 -2.80 -5.48 -9.79
C VAL A 241 -3.94 -6.10 -8.99
N ILE A 242 -3.83 -6.00 -7.66
CA ILE A 242 -4.75 -6.57 -6.70
C ILE A 242 -5.37 -5.47 -5.84
N ASN A 243 -6.70 -5.42 -5.81
CA ASN A 243 -7.46 -4.58 -4.89
C ASN A 243 -7.56 -5.26 -3.52
N ILE A 244 -6.54 -5.10 -2.68
CA ILE A 244 -6.34 -5.92 -1.49
C ILE A 244 -7.51 -5.84 -0.50
N ASN A 245 -8.08 -4.66 -0.26
CA ASN A 245 -9.22 -4.51 0.63
C ASN A 245 -10.48 -5.23 0.11
N SER A 246 -10.64 -5.34 -1.21
CA SER A 246 -11.82 -5.97 -1.82
C SER A 246 -11.75 -7.49 -1.78
N ILE A 247 -10.56 -8.08 -1.94
CA ILE A 247 -10.38 -9.54 -1.90
C ILE A 247 -10.18 -10.09 -0.48
N GLY A 248 -9.78 -9.23 0.46
CA GLY A 248 -9.54 -9.61 1.86
C GLY A 248 -8.33 -10.54 2.06
N PHE A 249 -8.05 -10.86 3.32
CA PHE A 249 -6.91 -11.71 3.71
C PHE A 249 -7.00 -13.12 3.11
N GLY A 250 -8.18 -13.72 3.13
CA GLY A 250 -8.40 -15.05 2.57
C GLY A 250 -8.13 -15.10 1.06
N GLY A 251 -8.62 -14.13 0.32
CA GLY A 251 -8.35 -14.01 -1.13
C GLY A 251 -6.87 -13.81 -1.44
N MET A 252 -6.19 -12.95 -0.67
CA MET A 252 -4.76 -12.72 -0.85
C MET A 252 -3.92 -13.96 -0.51
N ALA A 253 -4.20 -14.64 0.61
CA ALA A 253 -3.53 -15.87 1.00
C ALA A 253 -3.74 -17.00 -0.02
N TYR A 254 -4.97 -17.13 -0.55
CA TYR A 254 -5.30 -18.09 -1.59
C TYR A 254 -4.52 -17.84 -2.87
N LEU A 255 -4.47 -16.57 -3.31
CA LEU A 255 -3.74 -16.16 -4.51
C LEU A 255 -2.23 -16.38 -4.35
N ARG A 256 -1.63 -15.86 -3.26
CA ARG A 256 -0.15 -15.89 -3.08
C ARG A 256 0.43 -17.30 -3.10
N LYS A 257 -0.25 -18.25 -2.48
CA LYS A 257 0.20 -19.66 -2.46
C LYS A 257 0.34 -20.29 -3.85
N ARG A 258 -0.29 -19.72 -4.86
CA ARG A 258 -0.40 -20.26 -6.23
C ARG A 258 0.19 -19.34 -7.29
N SER A 259 0.38 -18.07 -6.97
CA SER A 259 0.78 -17.06 -7.94
C SER A 259 2.27 -17.14 -8.28
N SER A 260 2.56 -17.09 -9.57
CA SER A 260 3.89 -16.88 -10.14
C SER A 260 4.12 -15.43 -10.60
N LEU A 261 3.13 -14.54 -10.40
CA LEU A 261 3.19 -13.15 -10.80
C LEU A 261 3.62 -12.25 -9.64
N VAL A 262 4.23 -11.12 -9.98
CA VAL A 262 4.39 -10.00 -9.04
C VAL A 262 3.00 -9.50 -8.65
N LEU A 263 2.74 -9.38 -7.34
CA LEU A 263 1.46 -8.89 -6.82
C LEU A 263 1.60 -7.42 -6.42
N HIS A 264 1.08 -6.55 -7.30
CA HIS A 264 1.01 -5.10 -7.09
C HIS A 264 -0.25 -4.75 -6.29
N ALA A 265 -0.08 -4.40 -5.02
CA ALA A 265 -1.18 -4.09 -4.13
C ALA A 265 -1.68 -2.65 -4.31
N HIS A 266 -2.95 -2.52 -4.69
CA HIS A 266 -3.67 -1.25 -4.64
C HIS A 266 -4.43 -1.13 -3.32
N ARG A 267 -4.23 -0.03 -2.59
CA ARG A 267 -4.81 0.21 -1.26
C ARG A 267 -6.15 0.94 -1.27
N ASN A 268 -6.91 0.85 -2.35
CA ASN A 268 -8.24 1.48 -2.45
C ASN A 268 -9.12 1.14 -1.24
N GLY A 269 -9.83 2.14 -0.71
CA GLY A 269 -10.62 2.01 0.52
C GLY A 269 -9.82 2.11 1.83
N TRP A 270 -8.50 2.22 1.80
CA TRP A 270 -7.67 2.42 2.99
C TRP A 270 -8.07 3.65 3.81
N ASP A 271 -8.46 4.73 3.15
CA ASP A 271 -8.82 6.00 3.81
C ASP A 271 -9.98 5.86 4.80
N ILE A 272 -10.86 4.88 4.62
CA ILE A 272 -11.95 4.57 5.57
C ILE A 272 -11.37 4.19 6.94
N LEU A 273 -10.23 3.51 6.96
CA LEU A 273 -9.58 3.01 8.18
C LEU A 273 -8.65 4.03 8.83
N THR A 274 -8.28 5.10 8.15
CA THR A 274 -7.17 5.96 8.61
C THR A 274 -7.44 7.45 8.58
N ARG A 275 -8.44 7.93 7.82
CA ARG A 275 -8.64 9.36 7.58
C ARG A 275 -8.92 10.16 8.86
N HIS A 276 -9.62 9.59 9.81
CA HIS A 276 -9.87 10.25 11.09
C HIS A 276 -8.65 10.05 12.02
N PRO A 277 -8.03 11.11 12.56
CA PRO A 277 -6.79 10.99 13.34
C PRO A 277 -6.95 10.24 14.67
N GLY A 278 -8.15 10.28 15.26
CA GLY A 278 -8.50 9.60 16.52
C GLY A 278 -9.11 8.22 16.34
N LEU A 279 -9.30 7.72 15.11
CA LEU A 279 -9.94 6.43 14.84
C LEU A 279 -9.16 5.61 13.82
N GLY A 280 -9.28 4.29 13.93
CA GLY A 280 -8.79 3.36 12.92
C GLY A 280 -7.40 2.80 13.20
N MET A 281 -6.55 2.77 12.18
CA MET A 281 -5.25 2.10 12.23
C MET A 281 -4.20 2.88 11.43
N ASP A 282 -2.95 2.90 11.89
CA ASP A 282 -1.85 3.47 11.14
C ASP A 282 -1.40 2.55 10.01
N PHE A 283 -0.98 3.15 8.89
CA PHE A 283 -0.50 2.39 7.73
C PHE A 283 0.65 1.44 8.08
N LYS A 284 1.55 1.84 8.98
CA LYS A 284 2.67 0.99 9.42
C LYS A 284 2.25 -0.31 10.08
N VAL A 285 1.04 -0.35 10.67
CA VAL A 285 0.46 -1.58 11.23
C VAL A 285 -0.23 -2.38 10.13
N TRP A 286 -1.12 -1.73 9.40
CA TRP A 286 -1.95 -2.37 8.39
C TRP A 286 -1.13 -3.03 7.26
N GLN A 287 -0.06 -2.38 6.80
CA GLN A 287 0.80 -2.93 5.74
C GLN A 287 1.54 -4.21 6.15
N GLN A 288 1.79 -4.44 7.45
CA GLN A 288 2.44 -5.67 7.91
C GLN A 288 1.61 -6.91 7.58
N PHE A 289 0.30 -6.86 7.77
CA PHE A 289 -0.61 -7.96 7.41
C PHE A 289 -0.48 -8.32 5.93
N TRP A 290 -0.50 -7.33 5.06
CA TRP A 290 -0.45 -7.55 3.62
C TRP A 290 0.93 -7.99 3.13
N ARG A 291 2.00 -7.48 3.74
CA ARG A 291 3.35 -7.95 3.43
C ARG A 291 3.54 -9.41 3.85
N LEU A 292 3.09 -9.79 5.03
CA LEU A 292 3.11 -11.20 5.47
C LEU A 292 2.31 -12.09 4.52
N LEU A 293 1.18 -11.59 3.99
CA LEU A 293 0.38 -12.30 2.98
C LEU A 293 1.00 -12.29 1.58
N GLY A 294 2.12 -11.63 1.35
CA GLY A 294 2.91 -11.76 0.14
C GLY A 294 2.72 -10.69 -0.93
N VAL A 295 2.38 -9.46 -0.54
CA VAL A 295 2.41 -8.29 -1.43
C VAL A 295 3.84 -7.97 -1.83
N ASP A 296 4.13 -7.89 -3.14
CA ASP A 296 5.45 -7.57 -3.68
C ASP A 296 5.69 -6.08 -3.87
N GLN A 297 4.67 -5.36 -4.33
CA GLN A 297 4.70 -3.92 -4.60
C GLN A 297 3.52 -3.26 -3.90
N PHE A 298 3.79 -2.21 -3.12
CA PHE A 298 2.76 -1.60 -2.25
C PHE A 298 2.54 -0.12 -2.59
N GLN A 299 1.33 0.23 -3.03
CA GLN A 299 0.97 1.63 -3.32
C GLN A 299 0.81 2.44 -2.03
N ILE A 300 1.51 3.57 -1.92
CA ILE A 300 1.64 4.36 -0.69
C ILE A 300 1.35 5.86 -0.83
N ASN A 301 0.80 6.35 -1.92
CA ASN A 301 0.72 7.77 -2.30
C ASN A 301 2.07 8.35 -2.80
N GLY A 302 2.24 9.67 -2.69
CA GLY A 302 3.44 10.40 -3.12
C GLY A 302 3.51 11.80 -2.50
N ILE A 303 4.58 12.51 -2.74
CA ILE A 303 4.77 13.91 -2.35
C ILE A 303 3.78 14.80 -3.10
N ALA A 304 3.25 15.83 -2.44
CA ALA A 304 2.23 16.73 -2.98
C ALA A 304 1.11 15.97 -3.69
N SER A 305 0.59 14.94 -3.01
CA SER A 305 -0.46 14.08 -3.53
C SER A 305 -1.75 14.87 -3.81
N LYS A 306 -2.49 14.44 -4.84
CA LYS A 306 -3.84 14.96 -5.09
C LYS A 306 -4.89 14.56 -4.04
N TYR A 307 -4.53 13.73 -3.07
CA TYR A 307 -5.40 13.28 -1.99
C TYR A 307 -5.13 14.03 -0.68
N TRP A 308 -5.97 13.82 0.32
CA TRP A 308 -5.93 14.50 1.62
C TRP A 308 -4.70 14.21 2.47
N GLU A 309 -4.03 13.11 2.21
CA GLU A 309 -2.94 12.59 3.01
C GLU A 309 -1.72 13.53 2.95
N PRO A 310 -1.17 13.97 4.10
CA PRO A 310 -0.01 14.86 4.10
C PRO A 310 1.27 14.13 3.69
N ASP A 311 2.23 14.86 3.18
CA ASP A 311 3.53 14.33 2.74
C ASP A 311 4.27 13.55 3.83
N ALA A 312 4.11 13.94 5.11
CA ALA A 312 4.69 13.21 6.24
C ALA A 312 4.18 11.75 6.29
N SER A 313 2.88 11.55 6.04
CA SER A 313 2.28 10.21 5.99
C SER A 313 2.86 9.36 4.84
N PHE A 314 3.14 9.98 3.67
CA PHE A 314 3.84 9.28 2.59
C PHE A 314 5.23 8.82 3.03
N ILE A 315 6.01 9.68 3.68
CA ILE A 315 7.37 9.35 4.13
C ILE A 315 7.35 8.22 5.20
N GLU A 316 6.40 8.28 6.13
CA GLU A 316 6.20 7.23 7.12
C GLU A 316 5.79 5.90 6.47
N SER A 317 4.89 5.95 5.49
CA SER A 317 4.45 4.79 4.73
C SER A 317 5.59 4.18 3.91
N PHE A 318 6.41 5.02 3.27
CA PHE A 318 7.60 4.59 2.56
C PHE A 318 8.56 3.84 3.49
N LYS A 319 8.90 4.45 4.63
CA LYS A 319 9.74 3.84 5.66
C LYS A 319 9.15 2.53 6.17
N ALA A 320 7.84 2.49 6.43
CA ALA A 320 7.18 1.28 6.93
C ALA A 320 7.30 0.11 5.96
N VAL A 321 7.10 0.35 4.65
CA VAL A 321 7.14 -0.69 3.61
C VAL A 321 8.56 -1.21 3.36
N THR A 322 9.58 -0.34 3.53
CA THR A 322 10.99 -0.66 3.30
C THR A 322 11.74 -1.09 4.56
N THR A 323 11.12 -1.02 5.74
CA THR A 323 11.72 -1.54 6.99
C THR A 323 11.36 -3.01 7.15
N PRO A 324 12.32 -3.91 7.39
CA PRO A 324 12.06 -5.31 7.68
C PRO A 324 11.07 -5.51 8.84
N ILE A 325 10.17 -6.47 8.72
CA ILE A 325 9.40 -7.00 9.86
C ILE A 325 10.31 -7.99 10.61
N PHE A 326 10.93 -8.92 9.90
CA PHE A 326 11.83 -9.95 10.42
C PHE A 326 13.16 -10.02 9.65
N SER A 327 13.13 -9.78 8.33
CA SER A 327 14.31 -9.85 7.47
C SER A 327 14.15 -8.93 6.24
N PRO A 328 15.25 -8.55 5.58
CA PRO A 328 15.19 -7.74 4.36
C PRO A 328 14.28 -8.31 3.26
N ASP A 329 14.12 -9.62 3.21
CA ASP A 329 13.31 -10.30 2.20
C ASP A 329 11.79 -10.07 2.37
N ASP A 330 11.36 -9.62 3.54
CA ASP A 330 9.96 -9.29 3.78
C ASP A 330 9.58 -7.85 3.41
N CYS A 331 10.51 -7.06 2.87
CA CYS A 331 10.24 -5.71 2.35
C CYS A 331 9.56 -5.77 0.98
N ALA A 332 8.54 -4.92 0.78
CA ALA A 332 7.90 -4.74 -0.52
C ALA A 332 8.48 -3.51 -1.25
N LEU A 333 8.34 -3.47 -2.59
CA LEU A 333 8.71 -2.29 -3.36
C LEU A 333 7.67 -1.18 -3.12
N PRO A 334 8.06 0.00 -2.59
CA PRO A 334 7.13 1.11 -2.44
C PRO A 334 6.73 1.67 -3.80
N VAL A 335 5.45 2.01 -3.96
CA VAL A 335 4.90 2.59 -5.18
C VAL A 335 4.41 3.99 -4.90
N ALA A 336 5.19 4.99 -5.30
CA ALA A 336 4.83 6.40 -5.20
C ALA A 336 3.90 6.80 -6.36
N GLY A 337 2.68 7.20 -6.05
CA GLY A 337 1.65 7.52 -7.04
C GLY A 337 0.76 8.70 -6.61
N SER A 338 -0.50 8.73 -7.12
CA SER A 338 -1.53 9.68 -6.69
C SER A 338 -1.24 11.14 -7.08
N GLY A 339 -1.21 11.42 -8.38
CA GLY A 339 -1.03 12.77 -8.92
C GLY A 339 0.42 13.14 -9.20
N GLN A 340 1.31 12.16 -9.23
CA GLN A 340 2.73 12.39 -9.51
C GLN A 340 2.99 12.77 -10.98
N TRP A 341 4.02 13.62 -11.17
CA TRP A 341 4.67 13.97 -12.42
C TRP A 341 6.16 14.25 -12.14
N GLY A 342 6.94 14.64 -13.12
CA GLY A 342 8.37 14.88 -12.95
C GLY A 342 8.77 15.91 -11.88
N GLY A 343 7.90 16.89 -11.60
CA GLY A 343 8.19 17.98 -10.65
C GLY A 343 8.42 17.54 -9.20
N GLN A 344 7.79 16.45 -8.76
CA GLN A 344 7.98 15.95 -7.40
C GLN A 344 9.19 14.99 -7.26
N ALA A 345 9.88 14.64 -8.35
CA ALA A 345 10.99 13.70 -8.32
C ALA A 345 12.15 14.14 -7.38
N PRO A 346 12.63 15.40 -7.39
CA PRO A 346 13.72 15.84 -6.51
C PRO A 346 13.35 15.73 -5.03
N GLU A 347 12.16 16.19 -4.65
CA GLU A 347 11.71 16.16 -3.26
C GLU A 347 11.45 14.71 -2.81
N THR A 348 10.85 13.88 -3.68
CA THR A 348 10.67 12.45 -3.42
C THR A 348 12.03 11.78 -3.15
N TYR A 349 13.01 11.97 -4.04
CA TYR A 349 14.35 11.42 -3.87
C TYR A 349 14.99 11.86 -2.54
N GLN A 350 14.96 13.14 -2.24
CA GLN A 350 15.58 13.68 -1.03
C GLN A 350 14.92 13.18 0.25
N ARG A 351 13.59 13.19 0.32
CA ARG A 351 12.85 12.84 1.53
C ARG A 351 12.72 11.34 1.78
N THR A 352 12.95 10.52 0.77
CA THR A 352 13.01 9.04 0.92
C THR A 352 14.43 8.51 1.20
N GLY A 353 15.37 9.38 1.57
CA GLY A 353 16.74 8.98 1.91
C GLY A 353 17.65 8.79 0.69
N ARG A 354 17.34 9.44 -0.41
CA ARG A 354 18.07 9.37 -1.70
C ARG A 354 18.13 7.96 -2.28
N THR A 355 17.08 7.20 -2.06
CA THR A 355 16.95 5.87 -2.66
C THR A 355 16.27 5.94 -4.02
N VAL A 356 16.62 5.00 -4.87
CA VAL A 356 15.95 4.74 -6.16
C VAL A 356 15.12 3.46 -6.12
N ASP A 357 15.03 2.80 -4.95
CA ASP A 357 14.28 1.55 -4.75
C ASP A 357 12.79 1.82 -4.56
N LEU A 358 12.17 2.34 -5.61
CA LEU A 358 10.73 2.58 -5.71
C LEU A 358 10.23 2.45 -7.15
N LEU A 359 8.94 2.20 -7.28
CA LEU A 359 8.18 2.41 -8.51
C LEU A 359 7.55 3.81 -8.47
N TYR A 360 7.96 4.68 -9.39
CA TYR A 360 7.40 6.03 -9.52
C TYR A 360 6.29 6.01 -10.57
N LEU A 361 5.05 6.11 -10.09
CA LEU A 361 3.85 5.81 -10.87
C LEU A 361 3.06 7.09 -11.21
N CYS A 362 3.17 7.55 -12.44
CA CYS A 362 2.55 8.78 -12.93
C CYS A 362 1.40 8.46 -13.90
N GLY A 363 0.15 8.65 -13.47
CA GLY A 363 -1.01 8.54 -14.36
C GLY A 363 -1.13 9.75 -15.28
N GLY A 364 -1.88 10.76 -14.86
CA GLY A 364 -2.06 12.01 -15.61
C GLY A 364 -0.74 12.71 -15.96
N GLY A 365 0.25 12.68 -15.07
CA GLY A 365 1.56 13.30 -15.31
C GLY A 365 2.36 12.74 -16.50
N ILE A 366 2.03 11.53 -16.96
CA ILE A 366 2.55 10.93 -18.19
C ILE A 366 1.54 11.06 -19.32
N VAL A 367 0.33 10.53 -19.14
CA VAL A 367 -0.63 10.34 -20.22
C VAL A 367 -1.18 11.66 -20.77
N SER A 368 -1.23 12.71 -19.97
CA SER A 368 -1.69 14.04 -20.42
C SER A 368 -0.56 15.02 -20.75
N HIS A 369 0.66 14.55 -21.02
CA HIS A 369 1.73 15.41 -21.52
C HIS A 369 1.31 16.13 -22.82
N PRO A 370 1.66 17.42 -23.05
CA PRO A 370 1.26 18.15 -24.26
C PRO A 370 1.63 17.46 -25.56
N ASP A 371 2.79 16.81 -25.60
CA ASP A 371 3.33 16.14 -26.78
C ASP A 371 3.08 14.61 -26.74
N GLY A 372 2.04 14.19 -26.01
CA GLY A 372 1.58 12.79 -25.93
C GLY A 372 2.26 11.95 -24.84
N PRO A 373 1.73 10.73 -24.60
CA PRO A 373 2.17 9.86 -23.50
C PRO A 373 3.66 9.48 -23.57
N GLY A 374 4.20 9.28 -24.76
CA GLY A 374 5.62 8.97 -24.95
C GLY A 374 6.55 10.08 -24.48
N ALA A 375 6.22 11.34 -24.76
CA ALA A 375 6.96 12.49 -24.25
C ALA A 375 6.83 12.59 -22.72
N GLY A 376 5.66 12.26 -22.16
CA GLY A 376 5.44 12.20 -20.72
C GLY A 376 6.36 11.18 -20.02
N VAL A 377 6.58 10.00 -20.61
CA VAL A 377 7.55 9.01 -20.09
C VAL A 377 8.96 9.61 -20.04
N ARG A 378 9.42 10.20 -21.15
CA ARG A 378 10.76 10.83 -21.22
C ARG A 378 10.89 11.98 -20.22
N ALA A 379 9.87 12.85 -20.09
CA ALA A 379 9.87 13.94 -19.13
C ALA A 379 10.09 13.47 -17.69
N VAL A 380 9.42 12.39 -17.27
CA VAL A 380 9.59 11.82 -15.93
C VAL A 380 10.97 11.18 -15.78
N GLN A 381 11.48 10.48 -16.80
CA GLN A 381 12.85 9.94 -16.78
C GLN A 381 13.90 11.06 -16.66
N GLN A 382 13.77 12.13 -17.42
CA GLN A 382 14.65 13.31 -17.37
C GLN A 382 14.61 14.00 -15.99
N ALA A 383 13.41 14.11 -15.38
CA ALA A 383 13.26 14.64 -14.04
C ALA A 383 13.99 13.80 -12.98
N TRP A 384 13.91 12.49 -13.08
CA TRP A 384 14.63 11.59 -12.18
C TRP A 384 16.14 11.58 -12.43
N GLN A 385 16.59 11.73 -13.66
CA GLN A 385 18.01 11.95 -13.96
C GLN A 385 18.53 13.21 -13.26
N ALA A 386 17.80 14.32 -13.37
CA ALA A 386 18.14 15.56 -12.68
C ALA A 386 18.16 15.40 -11.15
N ALA A 387 17.14 14.74 -10.59
CA ALA A 387 17.02 14.51 -9.15
C ALA A 387 18.20 13.70 -8.58
N VAL A 388 18.58 12.61 -9.25
CA VAL A 388 19.70 11.74 -8.83
C VAL A 388 21.03 12.47 -9.00
N ALA A 389 21.20 13.25 -10.06
CA ALA A 389 22.40 14.05 -10.32
C ALA A 389 22.49 15.31 -9.46
N GLY A 390 21.45 15.67 -8.71
CA GLY A 390 21.38 16.90 -7.92
C GLY A 390 21.31 18.17 -8.77
N ILE A 391 20.82 18.08 -10.01
CA ILE A 391 20.65 19.22 -10.93
C ILE A 391 19.26 19.83 -10.74
N PRO A 392 19.12 21.15 -10.58
CA PRO A 392 17.81 21.79 -10.54
C PRO A 392 17.00 21.49 -11.81
N LEU A 393 15.70 21.15 -11.64
CA LEU A 393 14.85 20.78 -12.78
C LEU A 393 14.79 21.86 -13.87
N ALA A 394 14.73 23.12 -13.48
CA ALA A 394 14.71 24.24 -14.42
C ALA A 394 16.00 24.33 -15.28
N ASP A 395 17.15 24.00 -14.70
CA ASP A 395 18.41 23.98 -15.44
C ASP A 395 18.49 22.77 -16.38
N HIS A 396 18.07 21.60 -15.89
CA HIS A 396 18.03 20.39 -16.72
C HIS A 396 17.05 20.52 -17.89
N ALA A 397 15.93 21.18 -17.68
CA ALA A 397 14.91 21.44 -18.70
C ALA A 397 15.39 22.30 -19.87
N ARG A 398 16.46 23.10 -19.70
CA ARG A 398 17.02 23.92 -20.81
C ARG A 398 17.50 23.08 -21.99
N SER A 399 17.91 21.84 -21.74
CA SER A 399 18.37 20.89 -22.76
C SER A 399 17.44 19.67 -22.94
N HIS A 400 16.30 19.63 -22.25
CA HIS A 400 15.37 18.53 -22.23
C HIS A 400 13.94 19.01 -22.49
N ALA A 401 13.57 19.04 -23.76
CA ALA A 401 12.32 19.66 -24.22
C ALA A 401 11.08 19.05 -23.57
N GLU A 402 11.03 17.72 -23.40
CA GLU A 402 9.88 17.05 -22.80
C GLU A 402 9.71 17.45 -21.31
N LEU A 403 10.81 17.55 -20.57
CA LEU A 403 10.77 18.06 -19.19
C LEU A 403 10.32 19.51 -19.14
N ALA A 404 10.82 20.38 -20.04
CA ALA A 404 10.40 21.78 -20.12
C ALA A 404 8.89 21.92 -20.35
N ARG A 405 8.33 21.15 -21.30
CA ARG A 405 6.88 21.12 -21.60
C ARG A 405 6.06 20.57 -20.43
N SER A 406 6.60 19.60 -19.68
CA SER A 406 5.97 19.06 -18.49
C SER A 406 5.93 20.10 -17.35
N ILE A 407 7.02 20.85 -17.14
CA ILE A 407 7.08 21.95 -16.16
C ILE A 407 6.11 23.07 -16.54
N GLU A 408 6.06 23.48 -17.81
CA GLU A 408 5.11 24.49 -18.29
C GLU A 408 3.64 24.09 -18.00
N LYS A 409 3.30 22.82 -18.17
CA LYS A 409 1.93 22.33 -17.96
C LYS A 409 1.56 22.14 -16.50
N PHE A 410 2.45 21.56 -15.71
CA PHE A 410 2.15 21.10 -14.35
C PHE A 410 2.80 21.95 -13.25
N GLY A 411 3.78 22.82 -13.59
CA GLY A 411 4.60 23.55 -12.62
C GLY A 411 3.87 24.66 -11.85
N ASP A 412 2.80 25.19 -12.39
CA ASP A 412 2.06 26.32 -11.77
C ASP A 412 1.05 25.89 -10.70
N GLY A 413 1.11 24.65 -10.22
CA GLY A 413 0.20 24.14 -9.17
C GLY A 413 -1.27 24.00 -9.62
N LYS A 414 -1.55 24.16 -10.91
CA LYS A 414 -2.91 24.08 -11.50
C LYS A 414 -3.34 22.67 -11.92
N ALA A 415 -2.52 21.67 -11.62
CA ALA A 415 -2.83 20.27 -11.92
C ALA A 415 -3.45 19.58 -10.70
N ALA A 416 -4.52 20.17 -10.14
CA ALA A 416 -5.34 19.53 -9.09
C ALA A 416 -6.69 19.10 -9.66
#